data_319b8a29a2c7c19b2354838f0b81a8ae
#
_entry.id   319b8a29a2c7c19b2354838f0b81a8ae
#
_cell.length_a   1.000
_cell.length_b   1.000
_cell.length_c   1.000
_cell.angle_alpha   90.00
_cell.angle_beta   90.00
_cell.angle_gamma   90.00
#
_symmetry.space_group_name_H-M   'P 1'
#
loop_
_entity.id
_entity.type
_entity.pdbx_description
1 polymer ?
#
loop_
_entity_poly.entity_id
_entity_poly.type
_entity_poly.pdbx_seq_one_letter_code
_entity_poly.pdbx_strand_id
1 'polypeptide(L)'
;MITVECNRLDELSELVDKVIDFLKIDTEGSEMRVLRGCKALLEAKRIRLIQFEYGGAWIDAKEFLADAYHLLRQYGYSIGRLLSQDIQWIPGFDHRELENYKYANYVACASHEDMVAWGIPIQHRSVSRG
;
A
#
# COMPACT_ATOMS: atom_id res chain seq x y z
N MET A 1 -18.33 7.81 -0.08
CA MET A 1 -16.97 7.28 0.09
C MET A 1 -17.04 5.91 0.73
N ILE A 2 -16.36 4.91 0.16
CA ILE A 2 -16.28 3.57 0.74
C ILE A 2 -14.91 3.41 1.37
N THR A 3 -14.89 3.20 2.67
CA THR A 3 -13.67 2.92 3.43
C THR A 3 -13.80 1.50 3.99
N VAL A 4 -12.79 0.68 3.78
CA VAL A 4 -12.78 -0.72 4.23
C VAL A 4 -11.58 -0.96 5.10
N GLU A 5 -11.81 -1.48 6.31
CA GLU A 5 -10.76 -2.05 7.14
C GLU A 5 -10.84 -3.56 7.01
N CYS A 6 -9.74 -4.18 6.60
CA CYS A 6 -9.75 -5.60 6.29
C CYS A 6 -8.80 -6.37 7.21
N ASN A 7 -9.38 -7.27 7.98
CA ASN A 7 -8.64 -8.22 8.83
C ASN A 7 -8.73 -9.65 8.28
N ARG A 8 -9.59 -9.86 7.28
CA ARG A 8 -9.88 -11.19 6.76
C ARG A 8 -10.03 -11.13 5.24
N LEU A 9 -9.48 -12.12 4.54
CA LEU A 9 -9.53 -12.21 3.08
C LEU A 9 -10.94 -12.38 2.52
N ASP A 10 -11.82 -13.07 3.25
CA ASP A 10 -13.19 -13.32 2.80
C ASP A 10 -14.02 -12.03 2.72
N GLU A 11 -13.67 -11.00 3.48
CA GLU A 11 -14.33 -9.70 3.38
C GLU A 11 -14.11 -9.04 2.02
N LEU A 12 -12.97 -9.29 1.39
CA LEU A 12 -12.63 -8.72 0.09
C LEU A 12 -13.36 -9.38 -1.06
N SER A 13 -13.65 -10.68 -0.97
CA SER A 13 -14.34 -11.41 -2.03
C SER A 13 -15.76 -10.87 -2.28
N GLU A 14 -16.39 -10.30 -1.28
CA GLU A 14 -17.72 -9.69 -1.39
C GLU A 14 -17.69 -8.34 -2.11
N LEU A 15 -16.50 -7.74 -2.27
CA LEU A 15 -16.31 -6.41 -2.81
C LEU A 15 -15.83 -6.41 -4.26
N VAL A 16 -15.71 -7.59 -4.88
CA VAL A 16 -15.11 -7.74 -6.21
C VAL A 16 -15.76 -6.87 -7.30
N ASP A 17 -17.05 -6.60 -7.19
CA ASP A 17 -17.81 -5.80 -8.16
C ASP A 17 -17.89 -4.31 -7.80
N LYS A 18 -17.23 -3.90 -6.71
CA LYS A 18 -17.32 -2.53 -6.21
C LYS A 18 -16.00 -1.79 -6.36
N VAL A 19 -16.09 -0.47 -6.49
CA VAL A 19 -14.93 0.40 -6.36
C VAL A 19 -14.74 0.73 -4.89
N ILE A 20 -13.55 0.47 -4.39
CA ILE A 20 -13.16 0.75 -3.00
C ILE A 20 -12.36 2.04 -3.01
N ASP A 21 -12.85 3.07 -2.32
CA ASP A 21 -12.15 4.34 -2.25
C ASP A 21 -10.91 4.25 -1.37
N PHE A 22 -11.02 3.57 -0.25
CA PHE A 22 -9.91 3.43 0.69
C PHE A 22 -9.94 2.06 1.36
N LEU A 23 -8.84 1.34 1.24
CA LEU A 23 -8.62 0.05 1.90
C LEU A 23 -7.50 0.20 2.93
N LYS A 24 -7.84 0.04 4.19
CA LYS A 24 -6.84 -0.03 5.25
C LYS A 24 -6.63 -1.49 5.65
N ILE A 25 -5.39 -1.93 5.58
CA ILE A 25 -4.99 -3.29 5.94
C ILE A 25 -4.24 -3.23 7.27
N ASP A 26 -4.84 -3.80 8.29
CA ASP A 26 -4.31 -3.81 9.65
C ASP A 26 -4.47 -5.23 10.21
N THR A 27 -3.51 -6.10 9.89
CA THR A 27 -3.61 -7.54 10.14
C THR A 27 -2.45 -8.09 10.97
N GLU A 28 -1.53 -7.23 11.40
CA GLU A 28 -0.39 -7.60 12.24
C GLU A 28 0.44 -8.77 11.67
N GLY A 29 0.84 -8.65 10.40
CA GLY A 29 1.71 -9.60 9.72
C GLY A 29 1.09 -10.33 8.53
N SER A 30 -0.21 -10.19 8.29
CA SER A 30 -0.88 -10.82 7.15
C SER A 30 -1.15 -9.85 5.99
N GLU A 31 -0.52 -8.67 6.01
CA GLU A 31 -0.74 -7.64 4.99
C GLU A 31 -0.45 -8.14 3.58
N MET A 32 0.67 -8.86 3.39
CA MET A 32 1.00 -9.42 2.07
C MET A 32 -0.02 -10.45 1.60
N ARG A 33 -0.54 -11.25 2.52
CA ARG A 33 -1.60 -12.21 2.20
C ARG A 33 -2.85 -11.50 1.72
N VAL A 34 -3.22 -10.42 2.37
CA VAL A 34 -4.37 -9.59 1.97
C VAL A 34 -4.11 -8.97 0.59
N LEU A 35 -2.93 -8.40 0.37
CA LEU A 35 -2.57 -7.80 -0.91
C LEU A 35 -2.60 -8.83 -2.05
N ARG A 36 -2.08 -10.03 -1.83
CA ARG A 36 -2.14 -11.10 -2.84
C ARG A 36 -3.59 -11.53 -3.09
N GLY A 37 -4.42 -11.55 -2.06
CA GLY A 37 -5.85 -11.84 -2.19
C GLY A 37 -6.64 -10.77 -2.94
N CYS A 38 -6.09 -9.56 -3.04
CA CYS A 38 -6.69 -8.46 -3.79
C CYS A 38 -6.32 -8.43 -5.27
N LYS A 39 -5.62 -9.42 -5.78
CA LYS A 39 -5.06 -9.40 -7.14
C LYS A 39 -6.06 -8.92 -8.20
N ALA A 40 -7.26 -9.48 -8.22
CA ALA A 40 -8.27 -9.11 -9.20
C ALA A 40 -8.72 -7.65 -9.05
N LEU A 41 -8.86 -7.17 -7.83
CA LEU A 41 -9.21 -5.79 -7.54
C LEU A 41 -8.10 -4.81 -7.94
N LEU A 42 -6.85 -5.20 -7.68
CA LEU A 42 -5.69 -4.39 -8.04
C LEU A 42 -5.52 -4.30 -9.56
N GLU A 43 -5.64 -5.43 -10.23
CA GLU A 43 -5.55 -5.51 -11.69
C GLU A 43 -6.61 -4.65 -12.38
N ALA A 44 -7.82 -4.65 -11.86
CA ALA A 44 -8.92 -3.84 -12.36
C ALA A 44 -8.90 -2.40 -11.85
N LYS A 45 -7.93 -2.04 -11.00
CA LYS A 45 -7.80 -0.73 -10.35
C LYS A 45 -9.08 -0.31 -9.62
N ARG A 46 -9.73 -1.27 -8.97
CA ARG A 46 -10.94 -1.03 -8.21
C ARG A 46 -10.69 -0.53 -6.79
N ILE A 47 -9.44 -0.53 -6.35
CA ILE A 47 -9.03 0.06 -5.08
C ILE A 47 -8.27 1.33 -5.40
N ARG A 48 -8.79 2.47 -4.93
CA ARG A 48 -8.22 3.77 -5.27
C ARG A 48 -7.03 4.12 -4.38
N LEU A 49 -7.15 3.84 -3.10
CA LEU A 49 -6.10 4.13 -2.11
C LEU A 49 -5.99 2.97 -1.14
N ILE A 50 -4.76 2.55 -0.86
CA ILE A 50 -4.47 1.46 0.08
C ILE A 50 -3.52 1.99 1.15
N GLN A 51 -3.80 1.67 2.41
CA GLN A 51 -2.85 1.89 3.50
C GLN A 51 -2.58 0.54 4.17
N PHE A 52 -1.30 0.24 4.38
CA PHE A 52 -0.92 -0.99 5.09
C PHE A 52 0.24 -0.71 6.03
N GLU A 53 0.33 -1.56 7.03
CA GLU A 53 1.35 -1.49 8.08
C GLU A 53 2.49 -2.43 7.75
N TYR A 54 3.71 -1.98 8.02
CA TYR A 54 4.92 -2.77 7.87
C TYR A 54 5.70 -2.71 9.17
N GLY A 55 6.33 -3.80 9.57
CA GLY A 55 7.14 -3.81 10.78
C GLY A 55 7.61 -5.21 11.15
N GLY A 56 7.93 -5.39 12.43
CA GLY A 56 8.50 -6.63 12.95
C GLY A 56 7.63 -7.87 12.73
N ALA A 57 6.30 -7.72 12.68
CA ALA A 57 5.41 -8.84 12.40
C ALA A 57 5.66 -9.49 11.02
N TRP A 58 6.23 -8.74 10.09
CA TRP A 58 6.59 -9.25 8.76
C TRP A 58 7.75 -10.24 8.82
N ILE A 59 8.63 -10.13 9.82
CA ILE A 59 9.69 -11.10 10.04
C ILE A 59 9.09 -12.48 10.36
N ASP A 60 8.15 -12.51 11.29
CA ASP A 60 7.49 -13.76 11.69
C ASP A 60 6.67 -14.36 10.53
N ALA A 61 6.07 -13.51 9.72
CA ALA A 61 5.34 -13.91 8.53
C ALA A 61 6.25 -14.32 7.37
N LYS A 62 7.56 -14.08 7.47
CA LYS A 62 8.56 -14.31 6.41
C LYS A 62 8.21 -13.56 5.13
N GLU A 63 7.78 -12.30 5.30
CA GLU A 63 7.40 -11.44 4.20
C GLU A 63 8.35 -10.26 4.07
N PHE A 64 8.44 -9.71 2.86
CA PHE A 64 9.30 -8.57 2.54
C PHE A 64 8.49 -7.40 2.03
N LEU A 65 8.87 -6.20 2.45
CA LEU A 65 8.29 -4.97 1.90
C LEU A 65 8.52 -4.87 0.39
N ALA A 66 9.66 -5.37 -0.09
CA ALA A 66 9.96 -5.41 -1.52
C ALA A 66 8.87 -6.15 -2.31
N ASP A 67 8.32 -7.23 -1.76
CA ASP A 67 7.26 -7.99 -2.43
C ASP A 67 5.98 -7.17 -2.56
N ALA A 68 5.61 -6.44 -1.52
CA ALA A 68 4.47 -5.53 -1.56
C ALA A 68 4.68 -4.42 -2.59
N TYR A 69 5.87 -3.83 -2.57
CA TYR A 69 6.24 -2.76 -3.50
C TYR A 69 6.12 -3.22 -4.95
N HIS A 70 6.74 -4.35 -5.29
CA HIS A 70 6.73 -4.85 -6.66
C HIS A 70 5.34 -5.30 -7.10
N LEU A 71 4.57 -5.91 -6.21
CA LEU A 71 3.19 -6.31 -6.50
C LEU A 71 2.34 -5.09 -6.87
N LEU A 72 2.38 -4.05 -6.06
CA LEU A 72 1.58 -2.85 -6.28
C LEU A 72 2.05 -2.07 -7.51
N ARG A 73 3.36 -1.97 -7.72
CA ARG A 73 3.92 -1.32 -8.91
C ARG A 73 3.55 -2.06 -10.19
N GLN A 74 3.48 -3.39 -10.15
CA GLN A 74 3.06 -4.21 -11.28
C GLN A 74 1.68 -3.80 -11.79
N TYR A 75 0.78 -3.42 -10.88
CA TYR A 75 -0.57 -3.00 -11.22
C TYR A 75 -0.71 -1.49 -11.40
N GLY A 76 0.41 -0.76 -11.46
CA GLY A 76 0.41 0.67 -11.75
C GLY A 76 0.17 1.57 -10.56
N TYR A 77 0.28 1.07 -9.34
CA TYR A 77 0.16 1.89 -8.14
C TYR A 77 1.44 2.63 -7.84
N SER A 78 1.31 3.86 -7.39
CA SER A 78 2.42 4.60 -6.79
C SER A 78 2.43 4.35 -5.29
N ILE A 79 3.62 4.16 -4.71
CA ILE A 79 3.76 3.78 -3.31
C ILE A 79 4.60 4.81 -2.58
N GLY A 80 4.16 5.16 -1.37
CA GLY A 80 4.89 6.07 -0.51
C GLY A 80 4.81 5.65 0.94
N ARG A 81 5.76 6.15 1.72
CA ARG A 81 5.75 5.99 3.17
C ARG A 81 4.99 7.15 3.80
N LEU A 82 4.04 6.85 4.66
CA LEU A 82 3.25 7.85 5.35
C LEU A 82 4.05 8.47 6.48
N LEU A 83 4.26 9.77 6.42
CA LEU A 83 4.89 10.56 7.46
C LEU A 83 3.81 11.34 8.22
N SER A 84 4.20 12.06 9.27
CA SER A 84 3.23 12.76 10.12
C SER A 84 2.41 13.83 9.38
N GLN A 85 2.99 14.47 8.36
CA GLN A 85 2.31 15.53 7.60
C GLN A 85 2.52 15.43 6.09
N ASP A 86 3.09 14.32 5.62
CA ASP A 86 3.50 14.21 4.23
C ASP A 86 3.59 12.75 3.83
N ILE A 87 3.77 12.49 2.54
CA ILE A 87 4.05 11.17 2.01
C ILE A 87 5.39 11.22 1.29
N GLN A 88 6.27 10.34 1.70
CA GLN A 88 7.54 10.14 1.02
C GLN A 88 7.34 9.13 -0.10
N TRP A 89 7.18 9.61 -1.33
CA TRP A 89 7.00 8.74 -2.49
C TRP A 89 8.28 7.99 -2.80
N ILE A 90 8.12 6.72 -3.18
CA ILE A 90 9.21 5.79 -3.44
C ILE A 90 9.22 5.44 -4.92
N PRO A 91 10.06 6.11 -5.75
CA PRO A 91 10.10 5.84 -7.20
C PRO A 91 10.85 4.55 -7.53
N GLY A 92 11.73 4.10 -6.65
CA GLY A 92 12.47 2.85 -6.78
C GLY A 92 12.74 2.26 -5.42
N PHE A 93 12.69 0.93 -5.32
CA PHE A 93 12.87 0.25 -4.04
C PHE A 93 14.36 0.05 -3.74
N ASP A 94 14.83 0.64 -2.63
CA ASP A 94 16.15 0.39 -2.09
C ASP A 94 16.01 -0.48 -0.82
N HIS A 95 16.33 -1.75 -0.94
CA HIS A 95 16.18 -2.69 0.16
C HIS A 95 17.08 -2.38 1.35
N ARG A 96 18.17 -1.67 1.14
CA ARG A 96 19.08 -1.29 2.24
C ARG A 96 18.46 -0.26 3.15
N GLU A 97 17.66 0.64 2.60
CA GLU A 97 16.99 1.69 3.36
C GLU A 97 15.61 1.26 3.85
N LEU A 98 14.87 0.52 3.02
CA LEU A 98 13.46 0.27 3.23
C LEU A 98 13.16 -1.07 3.88
N GLU A 99 13.96 -2.11 3.59
CA GLU A 99 13.74 -3.44 4.17
C GLU A 99 14.42 -3.55 5.53
N ASN A 100 13.94 -2.76 6.48
CA ASN A 100 14.54 -2.63 7.80
C ASN A 100 13.66 -3.15 8.94
N TYR A 101 12.43 -3.59 8.64
CA TYR A 101 11.43 -4.09 9.59
C TYR A 101 11.08 -3.11 10.72
N LYS A 102 11.37 -1.84 10.53
CA LYS A 102 10.91 -0.80 11.43
C LYS A 102 9.47 -0.44 11.13
N TYR A 103 8.69 -0.21 12.16
CA TYR A 103 7.29 0.16 12.01
C TYR A 103 7.13 1.39 11.10
N ALA A 104 6.30 1.24 10.10
CA ALA A 104 5.92 2.32 9.21
C ALA A 104 4.59 2.00 8.55
N ASN A 105 3.85 3.02 8.19
CA ASN A 105 2.66 2.89 7.35
C ASN A 105 3.01 3.29 5.93
N TYR A 106 2.54 2.49 4.97
CA TYR A 106 2.71 2.74 3.55
C TYR A 106 1.36 2.98 2.91
N VAL A 107 1.36 3.81 1.88
CA VAL A 107 0.17 4.08 1.08
C VAL A 107 0.46 3.76 -0.37
N ALA A 108 -0.56 3.26 -1.06
CA ALA A 108 -0.50 3.00 -2.49
C ALA A 108 -1.70 3.67 -3.14
N CYS A 109 -1.45 4.38 -4.23
CA CYS A 109 -2.46 5.15 -4.93
C CYS A 109 -2.57 4.69 -6.39
N ALA A 110 -3.81 4.43 -6.84
CA ALA A 110 -4.05 3.88 -8.16
C ALA A 110 -3.75 4.87 -9.29
N SER A 111 -3.97 6.16 -9.06
CA SER A 111 -3.77 7.17 -10.09
C SER A 111 -3.41 8.51 -9.48
N HIS A 112 -2.82 9.36 -10.31
CA HIS A 112 -2.52 10.74 -9.95
C HIS A 112 -3.80 11.54 -9.64
N GLU A 113 -4.86 11.26 -10.37
CA GLU A 113 -6.16 11.92 -10.14
C GLU A 113 -6.71 11.59 -8.75
N ASP A 114 -6.54 10.34 -8.31
CA ASP A 114 -6.95 9.94 -6.97
C ASP A 114 -6.15 10.66 -5.89
N MET A 115 -4.86 10.88 -6.12
CA MET A 115 -4.05 11.66 -5.19
C MET A 115 -4.58 13.08 -5.03
N VAL A 116 -4.90 13.74 -6.13
CA VAL A 116 -5.46 15.10 -6.12
C VAL A 116 -6.81 15.12 -5.40
N ALA A 117 -7.68 14.16 -5.71
CA ALA A 117 -9.00 14.07 -5.12
C ALA A 117 -8.97 13.92 -3.59
N TRP A 118 -7.94 13.25 -3.08
CA TRP A 118 -7.76 13.04 -1.65
C TRP A 118 -6.94 14.15 -0.96
N GLY A 119 -6.48 15.15 -1.72
CA GLY A 119 -5.64 16.20 -1.18
C GLY A 119 -4.24 15.72 -0.80
N ILE A 120 -3.79 14.64 -1.42
CA ILE A 120 -2.46 14.07 -1.14
C ILE A 120 -1.41 14.91 -1.84
N PRO A 121 -0.32 15.30 -1.13
CA PRO A 121 0.76 16.06 -1.73
C PRO A 121 1.42 15.32 -2.89
N ILE A 122 1.57 16.00 -4.03
CA ILE A 122 2.13 15.42 -5.25
C ILE A 122 3.63 15.68 -5.37
N GLN A 123 4.26 16.17 -4.35
CA GLN A 123 5.67 16.50 -4.42
C GLN A 123 6.50 15.23 -4.55
N HIS A 124 7.14 15.09 -5.71
CA HIS A 124 8.19 14.10 -5.89
C HIS A 124 9.40 14.56 -5.09
N ARG A 125 9.44 14.23 -3.84
CA ARG A 125 10.69 14.29 -3.14
C ARG A 125 11.51 13.10 -3.61
N SER A 126 12.46 13.36 -4.51
CA SER A 126 13.54 12.43 -4.69
C SER A 126 14.07 12.09 -3.30
N VAL A 127 14.14 10.81 -2.98
CA VAL A 127 14.81 10.38 -1.77
C VAL A 127 16.19 10.99 -1.82
N SER A 128 16.43 11.95 -0.94
CA SER A 128 17.74 12.55 -0.83
C SER A 128 18.69 11.43 -0.39
N ARG A 129 19.54 11.05 -1.29
CA ARG A 129 20.63 10.17 -0.95
C ARG A 129 21.72 11.05 -0.41
N GLY A 130 21.73 11.15 0.87
CA GLY A 130 22.87 11.70 1.54
C GLY A 130 24.07 10.77 1.36
#